data_10613e843cb98cb5495b45bcdbfd82e0
#
_entry.id   10613e843cb98cb5495b45bcdbfd82e0
#
_cell.length_a   1.000
_cell.length_b   1.000
_cell.length_c   1.000
_cell.angle_alpha   90.00
_cell.angle_beta   90.00
_cell.angle_gamma   90.00
#
_symmetry.space_group_name_H-M   'P 1'
#
loop_
_entity.id
_entity.type
_entity.pdbx_description
1 polymer ?
#
loop_
_entity_poly.entity_id
_entity_poly.type
_entity_poly.pdbx_seq_one_letter_code
_entity_poly.pdbx_strand_id
1 'polypeptide(L)'
;GRITDVKGIGKGLGGLITRAVLEGTWGDLTSLYERIPPGLMEIIGIPGLGPKRARILHEELGVDSVESLKAACEMGHIAPLSGFGEKSQQKYLEGIELLRRYQGRSRMDVGLLYGQAFEERISAIPGVIRAELAGSTRRRRETIGDLDIVVGAETEDHDSVIEAILAFPGIAEVKGHGESKISLILEADMLGEAAGGGSVDVQLAETLKERSSDATIDAQVRIVAPATFPFTLAYFTGSKE
;
A
#
# COMPACT_ATOMS: atom_id res chain seq x y z
N GLY A 1 1.86 -33.40 -16.98
CA GLY A 1 1.90 -32.98 -18.39
C GLY A 1 3.05 -32.01 -18.63
N ARG A 2 3.56 -31.94 -19.84
CA ARG A 2 4.60 -30.96 -20.19
C ARG A 2 3.90 -29.62 -20.52
N ILE A 3 4.51 -28.51 -20.19
CA ILE A 3 3.96 -27.18 -20.49
C ILE A 3 3.76 -26.96 -22.01
N THR A 4 4.56 -27.65 -22.82
CA THR A 4 4.44 -27.66 -24.28
C THR A 4 3.24 -28.46 -24.83
N ASP A 5 2.52 -29.19 -23.96
CA ASP A 5 1.31 -29.92 -24.35
C ASP A 5 0.08 -28.96 -24.37
N VAL A 6 0.24 -27.74 -23.85
CA VAL A 6 -0.78 -26.70 -23.87
C VAL A 6 -0.81 -26.04 -25.25
N LYS A 7 -1.98 -26.02 -25.87
CA LYS A 7 -2.18 -25.40 -27.20
C LYS A 7 -1.76 -23.93 -27.17
N GLY A 8 -0.87 -23.55 -28.06
CA GLY A 8 -0.32 -22.19 -28.14
C GLY A 8 1.04 -22.01 -27.45
N ILE A 9 1.50 -22.98 -26.67
CA ILE A 9 2.82 -22.92 -26.03
C ILE A 9 3.81 -23.81 -26.79
N GLY A 10 4.62 -23.18 -27.64
CA GLY A 10 5.71 -23.85 -28.33
C GLY A 10 6.95 -24.04 -27.45
N LYS A 11 7.99 -24.72 -27.97
CA LYS A 11 9.24 -25.01 -27.24
C LYS A 11 9.93 -23.76 -26.71
N GLY A 12 9.92 -22.63 -27.46
CA GLY A 12 10.55 -21.38 -27.03
C GLY A 12 9.84 -20.78 -25.81
N LEU A 13 8.53 -20.58 -25.90
CA LEU A 13 7.73 -20.06 -24.79
C LEU A 13 7.72 -21.02 -23.59
N GLY A 14 7.62 -22.34 -23.85
CA GLY A 14 7.71 -23.34 -22.80
C GLY A 14 9.03 -23.31 -22.04
N GLY A 15 10.14 -23.10 -22.75
CA GLY A 15 11.47 -22.94 -22.11
C GLY A 15 11.59 -21.67 -21.27
N LEU A 16 11.01 -20.55 -21.74
CA LEU A 16 10.96 -19.30 -20.98
C LEU A 16 10.15 -19.44 -19.68
N ILE A 17 8.96 -20.02 -19.81
CA ILE A 17 8.08 -20.24 -18.62
C ILE A 17 8.77 -21.19 -17.63
N THR A 18 9.37 -22.26 -18.11
CA THR A 18 10.08 -23.21 -17.24
C THR A 18 11.22 -22.54 -16.48
N ARG A 19 12.01 -21.71 -17.14
CA ARG A 19 13.08 -20.93 -16.48
C ARG A 19 12.51 -19.94 -15.48
N ALA A 20 11.47 -19.19 -15.85
CA ALA A 20 10.83 -18.23 -14.95
C ALA A 20 10.31 -18.88 -13.66
N VAL A 21 9.76 -20.11 -13.77
CA VAL A 21 9.25 -20.85 -12.61
C VAL A 21 10.38 -21.43 -11.75
N LEU A 22 11.44 -21.94 -12.37
CA LEU A 22 12.53 -22.59 -11.65
C LEU A 22 13.57 -21.61 -11.08
N GLU A 23 13.80 -20.50 -11.78
CA GLU A 23 14.84 -19.52 -11.45
C GLU A 23 14.27 -18.23 -10.85
N GLY A 24 12.94 -18.09 -10.81
CA GLY A 24 12.25 -16.86 -10.32
C GLY A 24 12.42 -15.64 -11.25
N THR A 25 13.16 -15.79 -12.35
CA THR A 25 13.44 -14.72 -13.31
C THR A 25 13.71 -15.30 -14.70
N TRP A 26 13.72 -14.46 -15.73
CA TRP A 26 14.28 -14.83 -17.02
C TRP A 26 15.27 -13.75 -17.49
N GLY A 27 16.37 -14.20 -18.06
CA GLY A 27 17.55 -13.37 -18.35
C GLY A 27 17.29 -12.11 -19.18
N ASP A 28 16.33 -12.16 -20.14
CA ASP A 28 15.96 -10.99 -20.94
C ASP A 28 15.29 -9.90 -20.10
N LEU A 29 14.48 -10.30 -19.12
CA LEU A 29 13.83 -9.36 -18.19
C LEU A 29 14.86 -8.74 -17.25
N THR A 30 15.77 -9.53 -16.71
CA THR A 30 16.87 -9.05 -15.85
C THR A 30 17.71 -8.01 -16.58
N SER A 31 18.11 -8.30 -17.83
CA SER A 31 18.88 -7.35 -18.65
C SER A 31 18.11 -6.07 -19.01
N LEU A 32 16.80 -6.14 -19.08
CA LEU A 32 15.94 -4.96 -19.25
C LEU A 32 15.91 -4.10 -17.98
N TYR A 33 15.77 -4.71 -16.81
CA TYR A 33 15.81 -3.99 -15.53
C TYR A 33 17.16 -3.31 -15.27
N GLU A 34 18.29 -3.92 -15.69
CA GLU A 34 19.61 -3.29 -15.62
C GLU A 34 19.72 -2.03 -16.50
N ARG A 35 18.94 -1.95 -17.58
CA ARG A 35 18.99 -0.87 -18.57
C ARG A 35 17.95 0.20 -18.36
N ILE A 36 16.87 -0.10 -17.63
CA ILE A 36 15.75 0.80 -17.39
C ILE A 36 15.75 1.16 -15.91
N PRO A 37 16.03 2.42 -15.54
CA PRO A 37 15.92 2.86 -14.16
C PRO A 37 14.54 2.53 -13.57
N PRO A 38 14.47 1.96 -12.35
CA PRO A 38 13.20 1.55 -11.73
C PRO A 38 12.17 2.68 -11.65
N GLY A 39 12.59 3.90 -11.39
CA GLY A 39 11.71 5.06 -11.30
C GLY A 39 11.02 5.43 -12.62
N LEU A 40 11.51 4.97 -13.78
CA LEU A 40 10.78 5.16 -15.04
C LEU A 40 9.47 4.37 -15.08
N MET A 41 9.38 3.25 -14.35
CA MET A 41 8.13 2.48 -14.22
C MET A 41 7.08 3.25 -13.42
N GLU A 42 7.48 4.04 -12.44
CA GLU A 42 6.57 4.92 -11.70
C GLU A 42 6.10 6.10 -12.58
N ILE A 43 7.01 6.69 -13.33
CA ILE A 43 6.73 7.82 -14.24
C ILE A 43 5.67 7.47 -15.28
N ILE A 44 5.71 6.28 -15.86
CA ILE A 44 4.70 5.86 -16.87
C ILE A 44 3.29 5.69 -16.29
N GLY A 45 3.14 5.62 -14.99
CA GLY A 45 1.86 5.67 -14.28
C GLY A 45 1.20 7.06 -14.31
N ILE A 46 1.96 8.11 -14.64
CA ILE A 46 1.44 9.47 -14.69
C ILE A 46 0.57 9.67 -15.95
N PRO A 47 -0.67 10.19 -15.83
CA PRO A 47 -1.57 10.38 -16.94
C PRO A 47 -0.96 11.22 -18.09
N GLY A 48 -0.90 10.63 -19.28
CA GLY A 48 -0.35 11.27 -20.48
C GLY A 48 1.16 11.12 -20.67
N LEU A 49 1.85 10.40 -19.76
CA LEU A 49 3.28 10.12 -19.83
C LEU A 49 3.49 8.61 -20.09
N GLY A 50 3.33 8.20 -21.36
CA GLY A 50 3.55 6.82 -21.77
C GLY A 50 5.03 6.50 -21.98
N PRO A 51 5.38 5.20 -22.24
CA PRO A 51 6.77 4.72 -22.35
C PRO A 51 7.65 5.52 -23.35
N LYS A 52 7.07 5.93 -24.50
CA LYS A 52 7.81 6.71 -25.50
C LYS A 52 8.25 8.08 -24.98
N ARG A 53 7.35 8.77 -24.26
CA ARG A 53 7.65 10.08 -23.68
C ARG A 53 8.58 9.97 -22.49
N ALA A 54 8.39 8.97 -21.63
CA ALA A 54 9.28 8.68 -20.51
C ALA A 54 10.72 8.46 -21.00
N ARG A 55 10.91 7.71 -22.08
CA ARG A 55 12.21 7.50 -22.70
C ARG A 55 12.84 8.80 -23.19
N ILE A 56 12.11 9.65 -23.88
CA ILE A 56 12.63 10.95 -24.35
C ILE A 56 13.07 11.81 -23.16
N LEU A 57 12.25 11.89 -22.10
CA LEU A 57 12.61 12.65 -20.90
C LEU A 57 13.86 12.08 -20.21
N HIS A 58 14.04 10.77 -20.24
CA HIS A 58 15.25 10.14 -19.71
C HIS A 58 16.47 10.44 -20.57
N GLU A 59 16.37 10.25 -21.89
CA GLU A 59 17.47 10.46 -22.83
C GLU A 59 17.91 11.94 -22.93
N GLU A 60 16.96 12.88 -22.91
CA GLU A 60 17.23 14.32 -23.13
C GLU A 60 17.50 15.09 -21.83
N LEU A 61 16.87 14.71 -20.73
CA LEU A 61 16.93 15.44 -19.45
C LEU A 61 17.46 14.61 -18.28
N GLY A 62 17.78 13.33 -18.49
CA GLY A 62 18.23 12.45 -17.41
C GLY A 62 17.15 12.13 -16.37
N VAL A 63 15.86 12.29 -16.72
CA VAL A 63 14.76 11.99 -15.81
C VAL A 63 14.70 10.48 -15.55
N ASP A 64 14.83 10.08 -14.30
CA ASP A 64 14.88 8.68 -13.84
C ASP A 64 13.97 8.37 -12.65
N SER A 65 13.29 9.39 -12.09
CA SER A 65 12.43 9.30 -10.91
C SER A 65 11.32 10.34 -10.98
N VAL A 66 10.28 10.18 -10.15
CA VAL A 66 9.18 11.15 -10.03
C VAL A 66 9.71 12.51 -9.54
N GLU A 67 10.74 12.51 -8.68
CA GLU A 67 11.39 13.70 -8.15
C GLU A 67 12.13 14.46 -9.24
N SER A 68 12.95 13.77 -10.06
CA SER A 68 13.66 14.39 -11.18
C SER A 68 12.70 14.90 -12.26
N LEU A 69 11.59 14.19 -12.50
CA LEU A 69 10.50 14.65 -13.37
C LEU A 69 9.88 15.94 -12.83
N LYS A 70 9.57 16.00 -11.53
CA LYS A 70 9.00 17.18 -10.89
C LYS A 70 9.93 18.37 -11.04
N ALA A 71 11.21 18.20 -10.73
CA ALA A 71 12.22 19.25 -10.86
C ALA A 71 12.31 19.75 -12.31
N ALA A 72 12.34 18.86 -13.29
CA ALA A 72 12.36 19.24 -14.71
C ALA A 72 11.11 20.02 -15.14
N CYS A 73 9.92 19.67 -14.60
CA CYS A 73 8.69 20.42 -14.82
C CYS A 73 8.76 21.83 -14.20
N GLU A 74 9.18 21.95 -12.94
CA GLU A 74 9.26 23.20 -12.20
C GLU A 74 10.28 24.18 -12.82
N MET A 75 11.38 23.65 -13.37
CA MET A 75 12.37 24.44 -14.09
C MET A 75 11.99 24.78 -15.54
N GLY A 76 10.85 24.27 -16.02
CA GLY A 76 10.38 24.56 -17.38
C GLY A 76 11.14 23.84 -18.49
N HIS A 77 11.94 22.82 -18.17
CA HIS A 77 12.79 22.10 -19.13
C HIS A 77 12.04 21.17 -20.07
N ILE A 78 10.80 20.78 -19.73
CA ILE A 78 10.00 19.83 -20.51
C ILE A 78 9.28 20.53 -21.66
N ALA A 79 8.73 21.71 -21.44
CA ALA A 79 7.92 22.41 -22.43
C ALA A 79 8.65 22.68 -23.77
N PRO A 80 9.99 22.97 -23.80
CA PRO A 80 10.72 23.20 -25.04
C PRO A 80 11.01 21.94 -25.87
N LEU A 81 10.88 20.74 -25.28
CA LEU A 81 11.19 19.49 -25.98
C LEU A 81 10.18 19.21 -27.11
N SER A 82 10.68 18.65 -28.20
CA SER A 82 9.84 18.28 -29.35
C SER A 82 8.78 17.23 -28.93
N GLY A 83 7.52 17.52 -29.25
CA GLY A 83 6.38 16.68 -28.88
C GLY A 83 5.85 16.91 -27.46
N PHE A 84 6.39 17.90 -26.75
CA PHE A 84 5.93 18.38 -25.45
C PHE A 84 5.46 19.86 -25.60
N GLY A 85 5.04 20.45 -24.50
CA GLY A 85 4.60 21.83 -24.43
C GLY A 85 4.13 22.15 -23.03
N GLU A 86 3.82 23.41 -22.75
CA GLU A 86 3.40 23.89 -21.43
C GLU A 86 2.21 23.08 -20.85
N LYS A 87 1.22 22.74 -21.71
CA LYS A 87 0.08 21.91 -21.30
C LYS A 87 0.50 20.51 -20.83
N SER A 88 1.50 19.91 -21.50
CA SER A 88 2.01 18.60 -21.09
C SER A 88 2.76 18.69 -19.77
N GLN A 89 3.60 19.70 -19.61
CA GLN A 89 4.34 19.96 -18.38
C GLN A 89 3.40 20.18 -17.19
N GLN A 90 2.39 21.02 -17.36
CA GLN A 90 1.38 21.26 -16.33
C GLN A 90 0.63 19.99 -15.96
N LYS A 91 0.22 19.20 -16.98
CA LYS A 91 -0.46 17.92 -16.77
C LYS A 91 0.41 16.91 -16.01
N TYR A 92 1.73 16.93 -16.22
CA TYR A 92 2.63 16.05 -15.46
C TYR A 92 2.75 16.49 -14.01
N LEU A 93 2.82 17.78 -13.71
CA LEU A 93 2.77 18.29 -12.34
C LEU A 93 1.49 17.86 -11.62
N GLU A 94 0.34 18.04 -12.26
CA GLU A 94 -0.95 17.55 -11.72
C GLU A 94 -0.97 16.03 -11.52
N GLY A 95 -0.38 15.30 -12.47
CA GLY A 95 -0.27 13.83 -12.38
C GLY A 95 0.65 13.36 -11.25
N ILE A 96 1.75 14.08 -11.00
CA ILE A 96 2.64 13.82 -9.86
C ILE A 96 1.92 14.07 -8.53
N GLU A 97 1.18 15.17 -8.43
CA GLU A 97 0.34 15.47 -7.26
C GLU A 97 -0.70 14.36 -7.01
N LEU A 98 -1.33 13.90 -8.08
CA LEU A 98 -2.29 12.80 -8.03
C LEU A 98 -1.62 11.50 -7.58
N LEU A 99 -0.48 11.15 -8.17
CA LEU A 99 0.31 9.97 -7.79
C LEU A 99 0.65 10.02 -6.30
N ARG A 100 1.13 11.16 -5.80
CA ARG A 100 1.47 11.35 -4.37
C ARG A 100 0.26 11.21 -3.45
N ARG A 101 -0.92 11.66 -3.87
CA ARG A 101 -2.17 11.47 -3.10
C ARG A 101 -2.58 10.00 -3.01
N TYR A 102 -2.21 9.21 -4.01
CA TYR A 102 -2.52 7.77 -4.06
C TYR A 102 -1.36 6.88 -3.60
N GLN A 103 -0.13 7.42 -3.50
CA GLN A 103 0.98 6.72 -2.86
C GLN A 103 0.62 6.41 -1.40
N GLY A 104 0.83 5.19 -0.97
CA GLY A 104 0.45 4.73 0.35
C GLY A 104 -1.03 4.39 0.52
N ARG A 105 -1.84 4.41 -0.57
CA ARG A 105 -3.21 3.91 -0.51
C ARG A 105 -3.28 2.46 -0.96
N SER A 106 -3.86 1.65 -0.10
CA SER A 106 -4.13 0.24 -0.38
C SER A 106 -5.50 0.06 -1.03
N ARG A 107 -5.67 -0.99 -1.80
CA ARG A 107 -6.99 -1.41 -2.26
C ARG A 107 -7.84 -1.82 -1.06
N MET A 108 -9.17 -1.70 -1.21
CA MET A 108 -10.13 -2.02 -0.16
C MET A 108 -10.00 -3.46 0.35
N ASP A 109 -9.81 -4.42 -0.54
CA ASP A 109 -9.66 -5.83 -0.19
C ASP A 109 -8.42 -6.07 0.69
N VAL A 110 -7.29 -5.47 0.31
CA VAL A 110 -6.03 -5.51 1.09
C VAL A 110 -6.20 -4.82 2.44
N GLY A 111 -6.67 -3.57 2.44
CA GLY A 111 -6.85 -2.81 3.68
C GLY A 111 -7.86 -3.46 4.63
N LEU A 112 -8.90 -4.13 4.11
CA LEU A 112 -9.87 -4.84 4.94
C LEU A 112 -9.24 -6.07 5.62
N LEU A 113 -8.36 -6.81 4.93
CA LEU A 113 -7.65 -7.94 5.52
C LEU A 113 -6.76 -7.51 6.68
N TYR A 114 -5.91 -6.49 6.46
CA TYR A 114 -5.09 -5.92 7.53
C TYR A 114 -5.96 -5.40 8.69
N GLY A 115 -7.02 -4.68 8.35
CA GLY A 115 -7.92 -4.10 9.34
C GLY A 115 -8.60 -5.16 10.20
N GLN A 116 -9.13 -6.21 9.61
CA GLN A 116 -9.79 -7.31 10.33
C GLN A 116 -8.81 -8.08 11.21
N ALA A 117 -7.63 -8.43 10.68
CA ALA A 117 -6.62 -9.14 11.45
C ALA A 117 -6.16 -8.29 12.65
N PHE A 118 -6.00 -7.00 12.48
CA PHE A 118 -5.60 -6.09 13.55
C PHE A 118 -6.73 -5.87 14.57
N GLU A 119 -7.97 -5.69 14.12
CA GLU A 119 -9.17 -5.57 14.97
C GLU A 119 -9.38 -6.82 15.83
N GLU A 120 -9.24 -8.03 15.26
CA GLU A 120 -9.34 -9.30 15.99
C GLU A 120 -8.26 -9.42 17.09
N ARG A 121 -7.01 -9.09 16.78
CA ARG A 121 -5.93 -9.11 17.77
C ARG A 121 -6.16 -8.12 18.90
N ILE A 122 -6.57 -6.90 18.57
CA ILE A 122 -6.88 -5.88 19.59
C ILE A 122 -8.05 -6.33 20.46
N SER A 123 -9.09 -6.92 19.85
CA SER A 123 -10.26 -7.41 20.60
C SER A 123 -9.94 -8.53 21.58
N ALA A 124 -8.83 -9.24 21.37
CA ALA A 124 -8.36 -10.30 22.26
C ALA A 124 -7.52 -9.81 23.44
N ILE A 125 -7.15 -8.52 23.49
CA ILE A 125 -6.37 -7.95 24.59
C ILE A 125 -7.24 -7.88 25.87
N PRO A 126 -6.76 -8.35 27.02
CA PRO A 126 -7.43 -8.14 28.30
C PRO A 126 -7.64 -6.64 28.58
N GLY A 127 -8.83 -6.26 29.05
CA GLY A 127 -9.21 -4.86 29.28
C GLY A 127 -9.86 -4.18 28.07
N VAL A 128 -9.75 -4.73 26.87
CA VAL A 128 -10.51 -4.26 25.70
C VAL A 128 -11.95 -4.75 25.78
N ILE A 129 -12.89 -3.82 25.85
CA ILE A 129 -14.32 -4.09 25.85
C ILE A 129 -14.86 -4.20 24.42
N ARG A 130 -14.33 -3.40 23.52
CA ARG A 130 -14.74 -3.34 22.11
C ARG A 130 -13.65 -2.74 21.25
N ALA A 131 -13.44 -3.28 20.06
CA ALA A 131 -12.64 -2.68 19.01
C ALA A 131 -13.44 -2.69 17.71
N GLU A 132 -13.39 -1.61 16.92
CA GLU A 132 -14.04 -1.54 15.61
C GLU A 132 -13.26 -0.70 14.62
N LEU A 133 -13.23 -1.19 13.39
CA LEU A 133 -12.75 -0.42 12.24
C LEU A 133 -13.64 0.81 12.02
N ALA A 134 -13.01 1.94 11.74
CA ALA A 134 -13.63 3.22 11.42
C ALA A 134 -13.18 3.74 10.05
N GLY A 135 -13.25 5.01 9.82
CA GLY A 135 -12.71 5.71 8.66
C GLY A 135 -13.20 5.19 7.31
N SER A 136 -12.30 5.26 6.34
CA SER A 136 -12.55 4.82 4.95
C SER A 136 -12.84 3.32 4.86
N THR A 137 -12.24 2.51 5.73
CA THR A 137 -12.45 1.06 5.79
C THR A 137 -13.90 0.72 6.16
N ARG A 138 -14.45 1.37 7.20
CA ARG A 138 -15.85 1.18 7.60
C ARG A 138 -16.83 1.67 6.54
N ARG A 139 -16.52 2.78 5.84
CA ARG A 139 -17.33 3.30 4.74
C ARG A 139 -17.21 2.51 3.44
N ARG A 140 -16.39 1.46 3.37
CA ARG A 140 -16.18 0.65 2.18
C ARG A 140 -15.73 1.45 0.96
N ARG A 141 -14.78 2.37 1.13
CA ARG A 141 -14.18 3.12 0.02
C ARG A 141 -13.31 2.20 -0.83
N GLU A 142 -13.24 2.41 -2.14
CA GLU A 142 -12.46 1.60 -3.10
C GLU A 142 -10.97 1.51 -2.75
N THR A 143 -10.45 2.59 -2.16
CA THR A 143 -9.06 2.67 -1.68
C THR A 143 -9.01 3.22 -0.27
N ILE A 144 -8.07 2.71 0.53
CA ILE A 144 -7.84 3.02 1.93
C ILE A 144 -6.46 3.66 2.06
N GLY A 145 -6.37 4.83 2.71
CA GLY A 145 -5.09 5.51 2.97
C GLY A 145 -4.46 5.04 4.26
N ASP A 146 -5.28 4.88 5.28
CA ASP A 146 -4.92 4.44 6.61
C ASP A 146 -6.05 3.58 7.21
N LEU A 147 -5.70 2.78 8.19
CA LEU A 147 -6.64 2.02 8.99
C LEU A 147 -6.95 2.82 10.25
N ASP A 148 -8.20 3.25 10.41
CA ASP A 148 -8.68 3.82 11.65
C ASP A 148 -9.35 2.75 12.50
N ILE A 149 -8.90 2.57 13.75
CA ILE A 149 -9.51 1.66 14.72
C ILE A 149 -9.86 2.43 15.99
N VAL A 150 -11.06 2.25 16.48
CA VAL A 150 -11.52 2.77 17.77
C VAL A 150 -11.61 1.61 18.75
N VAL A 151 -10.98 1.79 19.91
CA VAL A 151 -10.92 0.80 21.00
C VAL A 151 -11.58 1.39 22.24
N GLY A 152 -12.55 0.65 22.78
CA GLY A 152 -13.18 0.95 24.06
C GLY A 152 -12.52 0.15 25.18
N ALA A 153 -11.94 0.84 26.16
CA ALA A 153 -11.36 0.26 27.37
C ALA A 153 -11.59 1.23 28.53
N GLU A 154 -11.61 0.71 29.77
CA GLU A 154 -11.63 1.59 30.95
C GLU A 154 -10.32 2.39 31.02
N THR A 155 -10.39 3.59 31.59
CA THR A 155 -9.23 4.50 31.57
C THR A 155 -8.01 3.90 32.28
N GLU A 156 -8.22 3.10 33.31
CA GLU A 156 -7.19 2.37 34.05
C GLU A 156 -6.46 1.31 33.24
N ASP A 157 -7.10 0.80 32.16
CA ASP A 157 -6.53 -0.22 31.26
C ASP A 157 -5.82 0.39 30.03
N HIS A 158 -5.91 1.71 29.79
CA HIS A 158 -5.37 2.33 28.59
C HIS A 158 -3.89 2.03 28.38
N ASP A 159 -3.06 2.19 29.42
CA ASP A 159 -1.61 1.98 29.32
C ASP A 159 -1.28 0.52 28.99
N SER A 160 -1.94 -0.43 29.66
CA SER A 160 -1.73 -1.86 29.42
C SER A 160 -2.19 -2.28 28.03
N VAL A 161 -3.28 -1.70 27.53
CA VAL A 161 -3.77 -1.94 26.16
C VAL A 161 -2.80 -1.35 25.12
N ILE A 162 -2.25 -0.15 25.37
CA ILE A 162 -1.22 0.46 24.50
C ILE A 162 0.01 -0.44 24.43
N GLU A 163 0.55 -0.85 25.57
CA GLU A 163 1.73 -1.72 25.64
C GLU A 163 1.49 -3.04 24.90
N ALA A 164 0.32 -3.66 25.09
CA ALA A 164 -0.04 -4.89 24.40
C ALA A 164 -0.13 -4.72 22.89
N ILE A 165 -0.71 -3.61 22.39
CA ILE A 165 -0.75 -3.31 20.95
C ILE A 165 0.66 -3.12 20.39
N LEU A 166 1.51 -2.35 21.08
CA LEU A 166 2.88 -2.07 20.64
C LEU A 166 3.76 -3.33 20.59
N ALA A 167 3.39 -4.38 21.29
CA ALA A 167 4.09 -5.67 21.32
C ALA A 167 3.65 -6.64 20.20
N PHE A 168 2.68 -6.29 19.35
CA PHE A 168 2.22 -7.19 18.31
C PHE A 168 3.28 -7.46 17.24
N PRO A 169 3.45 -8.70 16.80
CA PRO A 169 4.20 -9.01 15.59
C PRO A 169 3.50 -8.39 14.37
N GLY A 170 4.29 -7.96 13.39
CA GLY A 170 3.76 -7.31 12.19
C GLY A 170 3.57 -5.79 12.33
N ILE A 171 4.13 -5.16 13.36
CA ILE A 171 4.32 -3.72 13.44
C ILE A 171 5.72 -3.41 12.90
N ALA A 172 5.78 -2.79 11.71
CA ALA A 172 7.04 -2.38 11.10
C ALA A 172 7.63 -1.13 11.76
N GLU A 173 6.76 -0.18 12.17
CA GLU A 173 7.18 1.08 12.77
C GLU A 173 6.11 1.65 13.71
N VAL A 174 6.55 2.24 14.80
CA VAL A 174 5.73 3.07 15.70
C VAL A 174 6.03 4.53 15.39
N LYS A 175 5.14 5.19 14.63
CA LYS A 175 5.29 6.63 14.29
C LYS A 175 5.13 7.55 15.49
N GLY A 176 4.41 7.08 16.50
CA GLY A 176 4.20 7.77 17.76
C GLY A 176 2.99 7.25 18.52
N HIS A 177 3.01 7.45 19.81
CA HIS A 177 1.88 7.16 20.69
C HIS A 177 1.76 8.20 21.81
N GLY A 178 0.56 8.35 22.33
CA GLY A 178 0.20 9.16 23.50
C GLY A 178 -0.82 8.40 24.33
N GLU A 179 -1.40 9.03 25.34
CA GLU A 179 -2.33 8.43 26.30
C GLU A 179 -3.59 7.76 25.68
N SER A 180 -3.98 8.15 24.47
CA SER A 180 -5.21 7.66 23.83
C SER A 180 -5.09 7.47 22.32
N LYS A 181 -3.89 7.65 21.76
CA LYS A 181 -3.65 7.53 20.31
C LYS A 181 -2.34 6.81 20.05
N ILE A 182 -2.39 5.85 19.10
CA ILE A 182 -1.21 5.18 18.56
C ILE A 182 -1.24 5.36 17.03
N SER A 183 -0.08 5.64 16.44
CA SER A 183 0.12 5.70 14.99
C SER A 183 1.21 4.72 14.61
N LEU A 184 0.92 3.81 13.70
CA LEU A 184 1.73 2.63 13.36
C LEU A 184 1.87 2.48 11.85
N ILE A 185 2.88 1.73 11.44
CA ILE A 185 2.93 1.06 10.14
C ILE A 185 2.83 -0.44 10.39
N LEU A 186 1.87 -1.08 9.73
CA LEU A 186 1.69 -2.54 9.74
C LEU A 186 2.32 -3.14 8.50
N GLU A 187 2.93 -4.32 8.64
CA GLU A 187 3.51 -5.12 7.56
C GLU A 187 2.80 -6.46 7.38
N ALA A 188 3.20 -7.23 6.36
CA ALA A 188 2.54 -8.48 5.99
C ALA A 188 2.47 -9.52 7.10
N ASP A 189 3.41 -9.50 8.06
CA ASP A 189 3.41 -10.38 9.23
C ASP A 189 2.21 -10.16 10.17
N MET A 190 1.56 -9.00 10.09
CA MET A 190 0.28 -8.77 10.77
C MET A 190 -0.78 -9.81 10.37
N LEU A 191 -0.73 -10.31 9.14
CA LEU A 191 -1.64 -11.34 8.63
C LEU A 191 -1.26 -12.77 9.05
N GLY A 192 -0.09 -12.95 9.74
CA GLY A 192 0.59 -14.25 9.87
C GLY A 192 -0.14 -15.32 10.68
N GLU A 193 -0.75 -14.98 11.79
CA GLU A 193 -1.35 -15.96 12.71
C GLU A 193 -2.86 -15.75 12.93
N ALA A 194 -3.42 -14.62 12.54
CA ALA A 194 -4.87 -14.36 12.63
C ALA A 194 -5.71 -15.30 11.74
N ALA A 195 -5.09 -15.95 10.77
CA ALA A 195 -5.73 -16.88 9.84
C ALA A 195 -6.19 -18.21 10.47
N GLY A 196 -5.94 -18.42 11.76
CA GLY A 196 -6.26 -19.70 12.43
C GLY A 196 -7.68 -19.82 12.98
N GLY A 197 -8.53 -18.80 12.91
CA GLY A 197 -9.88 -18.89 13.51
C GLY A 197 -10.87 -17.79 13.16
N GLY A 198 -10.48 -16.79 12.40
CA GLY A 198 -11.31 -15.64 12.06
C GLY A 198 -11.84 -15.62 10.62
N SER A 199 -12.59 -14.60 10.28
CA SER A 199 -13.22 -14.37 8.96
C SER A 199 -12.26 -13.95 7.84
N VAL A 200 -10.95 -14.04 8.07
CA VAL A 200 -9.91 -13.63 7.10
C VAL A 200 -9.76 -14.69 6.03
N ASP A 201 -9.85 -14.29 4.76
CA ASP A 201 -9.59 -15.17 3.63
C ASP A 201 -8.10 -15.55 3.58
N VAL A 202 -7.77 -16.74 4.11
CA VAL A 202 -6.41 -17.28 4.22
C VAL A 202 -5.70 -17.30 2.86
N GLN A 203 -6.41 -17.66 1.80
CA GLN A 203 -5.85 -17.81 0.46
C GLN A 203 -5.48 -16.44 -0.13
N LEU A 204 -6.27 -15.41 0.17
CA LEU A 204 -5.97 -14.04 -0.22
C LEU A 204 -4.81 -13.47 0.62
N ALA A 205 -4.76 -13.77 1.92
CA ALA A 205 -3.65 -13.37 2.80
C ALA A 205 -2.31 -13.98 2.35
N GLU A 206 -2.28 -15.27 2.02
CA GLU A 206 -1.09 -15.95 1.48
C GLU A 206 -0.67 -15.35 0.13
N THR A 207 -1.64 -15.12 -0.78
CA THR A 207 -1.36 -14.49 -2.08
C THR A 207 -0.80 -13.08 -1.94
N LEU A 208 -1.26 -12.32 -0.96
CA LEU A 208 -0.76 -10.97 -0.68
C LEU A 208 0.64 -11.00 -0.07
N LYS A 209 0.94 -11.94 0.82
CA LYS A 209 2.29 -12.16 1.35
C LYS A 209 3.30 -12.49 0.26
N GLU A 210 2.92 -13.38 -0.66
CA GLU A 210 3.79 -13.77 -1.78
C GLU A 210 4.01 -12.63 -2.79
N ARG A 211 3.00 -11.79 -3.01
CA ARG A 211 3.04 -10.70 -4.01
C ARG A 211 3.62 -9.38 -3.50
N SER A 212 3.67 -9.18 -2.20
CA SER A 212 3.98 -7.89 -1.59
C SER A 212 4.69 -8.10 -0.26
N SER A 213 5.90 -8.66 -0.28
CA SER A 213 6.76 -8.72 0.92
C SER A 213 6.98 -7.34 1.55
N ASP A 214 6.80 -6.26 0.80
CA ASP A 214 7.00 -4.88 1.22
C ASP A 214 5.68 -4.09 1.38
N ALA A 215 4.50 -4.75 1.31
CA ALA A 215 3.23 -4.07 1.48
C ALA A 215 3.05 -3.65 2.94
N THR A 216 3.13 -2.37 3.18
CA THR A 216 2.84 -1.76 4.48
C THR A 216 1.57 -0.93 4.41
N ILE A 217 0.89 -0.77 5.55
CA ILE A 217 -0.28 0.09 5.67
C ILE A 217 -0.22 0.91 6.95
N ASP A 218 -0.51 2.21 6.83
CA ASP A 218 -0.62 3.09 7.99
C ASP A 218 -1.86 2.72 8.83
N ALA A 219 -1.70 2.72 10.15
CA ALA A 219 -2.79 2.46 11.08
C ALA A 219 -2.81 3.49 12.22
N GLN A 220 -4.01 3.93 12.59
CA GLN A 220 -4.27 4.77 13.74
C GLN A 220 -5.24 4.07 14.68
N VAL A 221 -4.82 3.91 15.91
CA VAL A 221 -5.66 3.38 17.00
C VAL A 221 -6.05 4.52 17.94
N ARG A 222 -7.35 4.61 18.26
CA ARG A 222 -7.88 5.51 19.28
C ARG A 222 -8.46 4.69 20.43
N ILE A 223 -7.93 4.87 21.62
CA ILE A 223 -8.38 4.21 22.85
C ILE A 223 -9.20 5.22 23.64
N VAL A 224 -10.41 4.86 23.99
CA VAL A 224 -11.37 5.76 24.65
C VAL A 224 -12.18 5.01 25.70
N ALA A 225 -12.68 5.75 26.69
CA ALA A 225 -13.62 5.20 27.66
C ALA A 225 -14.89 4.67 26.98
N PRO A 226 -15.53 3.62 27.49
CA PRO A 226 -16.70 2.97 26.88
C PRO A 226 -17.84 3.94 26.60
N ALA A 227 -18.08 4.91 27.46
CA ALA A 227 -19.13 5.90 27.30
C ALA A 227 -18.92 6.83 26.08
N THR A 228 -17.67 7.07 25.68
CA THR A 228 -17.33 7.95 24.55
C THR A 228 -17.14 7.18 23.25
N PHE A 229 -17.03 5.85 23.31
CA PHE A 229 -16.78 4.97 22.17
C PHE A 229 -17.75 5.22 20.99
N PRO A 230 -19.09 5.24 21.17
CA PRO A 230 -20.02 5.44 20.05
C PRO A 230 -19.82 6.77 19.32
N PHE A 231 -19.57 7.83 20.07
CA PHE A 231 -19.35 9.16 19.52
C PHE A 231 -18.02 9.24 18.76
N THR A 232 -16.97 8.66 19.31
CA THR A 232 -15.65 8.58 18.67
C THR A 232 -15.75 7.76 17.38
N LEU A 233 -16.40 6.60 17.42
CA LEU A 233 -16.59 5.78 16.24
C LEU A 233 -17.37 6.51 15.15
N ALA A 234 -18.44 7.21 15.52
CA ALA A 234 -19.23 8.03 14.59
C ALA A 234 -18.38 9.17 13.98
N TYR A 235 -17.60 9.87 14.79
CA TYR A 235 -16.71 10.96 14.36
C TYR A 235 -15.67 10.47 13.36
N PHE A 236 -14.95 9.37 13.67
CA PHE A 236 -13.92 8.80 12.78
C PHE A 236 -14.49 8.06 11.57
N THR A 237 -15.76 7.63 11.64
CA THR A 237 -16.45 7.06 10.48
C THR A 237 -16.98 8.15 9.53
N GLY A 238 -17.28 9.35 10.02
CA GLY A 238 -17.74 10.47 9.22
C GLY A 238 -16.76 10.87 8.12
N SER A 239 -17.27 11.38 6.98
CA SER A 239 -16.46 12.05 5.97
C SER A 239 -16.20 13.50 6.41
N LYS A 240 -15.01 14.01 6.03
CA LYS A 240 -14.69 15.44 6.21
C LYS A 240 -15.21 16.29 5.06
N GLU A 241 -15.92 15.67 4.11
CA GLU A 241 -16.58 16.32 2.97
C GLU A 241 -17.99 16.75 3.35
#